data_2b25faacf59391d9e378eac9b61b05e6
#
_entry.id   2b25faacf59391d9e378eac9b61b05e6
#
_cell.length_a   1.000
_cell.length_b   1.000
_cell.length_c   1.000
_cell.angle_alpha   90.00
_cell.angle_beta   90.00
_cell.angle_gamma   90.00
#
_symmetry.space_group_name_H-M   'P 1'
#
loop_
_entity.id
_entity.type
_entity.pdbx_description
1 polymer ?
#
loop_
_entity_poly.entity_id
_entity_poly.type
_entity_poly.pdbx_seq_one_letter_code
_entity_poly.pdbx_strand_id
1 'polypeptide(L)'
;MNAVTRATTLTAFRTDGSAAEVRQAAVAPCSGEHRREAAPNLSLRIYSDLVAVEAEWRRLERLADCTAFQTFDWLATWHQHIGRRDGVRPAIAVGRYGDGETAFLLPLCVAPGLSTKRLCWLGQELCDYHAPLLAPDFSQHVTPDRFLAAWRQLQDQMQRDPLLRYDWIEFEKMPQTIGGQINPFTYLGVTANASGVHLLQLGDDWEKFYAAKRSSATRRRDRAKLRHMSEYGEVRFITASDPDDARRTLETLMEQKSRSLARKGIADIFAPAGHREFYLDVASNPKTRHLVHISRVEIGTTCAAVNLGIVFGDCYYHVLASYGDGEISHYGPGAFHLRELMAHAIGLGLKRFDFTIGDEPYKLDWSDTDLKLYDYVAAVTWRGLPACWSSRVRRRIKRFIKQTPQVWHAVSQVRSAVGSLRHPRSLPIP
;
A
#
# COMPACT_ATOMS: atom_id res chain seq x y z
N MET A 1 13.69 -54.98 11.84
CA MET A 1 15.10 -55.18 12.28
C MET A 1 15.94 -54.13 11.58
N ASN A 2 16.76 -53.46 12.35
CA ASN A 2 17.81 -52.50 12.04
C ASN A 2 17.40 -51.04 11.82
N ALA A 3 17.40 -50.36 12.96
CA ALA A 3 17.56 -48.90 13.08
C ALA A 3 19.00 -48.50 12.74
N VAL A 4 19.22 -47.43 12.02
CA VAL A 4 20.50 -46.72 11.94
C VAL A 4 20.29 -45.27 12.41
N THR A 5 20.72 -45.07 13.64
CA THR A 5 20.88 -43.76 14.29
C THR A 5 22.11 -43.07 13.68
N ARG A 6 21.98 -41.85 13.14
CA ARG A 6 23.14 -41.00 12.88
C ARG A 6 23.13 -39.83 13.86
N ALA A 7 24.12 -39.85 14.73
CA ALA A 7 24.49 -38.78 15.62
C ALA A 7 25.11 -37.63 14.81
N THR A 8 24.64 -36.41 15.00
CA THR A 8 25.26 -35.20 14.47
C THR A 8 26.11 -34.57 15.55
N THR A 9 27.41 -34.54 15.31
CA THR A 9 28.44 -33.98 16.17
C THR A 9 28.39 -32.44 16.09
N LEU A 10 28.16 -31.80 17.22
CA LEU A 10 28.32 -30.36 17.39
C LEU A 10 29.81 -30.03 17.53
N THR A 11 30.37 -29.30 16.59
CA THR A 11 31.71 -28.72 16.68
C THR A 11 31.59 -27.30 17.24
N ALA A 12 32.06 -27.10 18.45
CA ALA A 12 32.18 -25.81 19.09
C ALA A 12 33.37 -25.05 18.49
N PHE A 13 33.13 -23.87 17.95
CA PHE A 13 34.18 -22.92 17.60
C PHE A 13 34.52 -22.05 18.82
N ARG A 14 35.75 -22.18 19.26
CA ARG A 14 36.42 -21.32 20.25
C ARG A 14 36.69 -19.96 19.59
N THR A 15 36.26 -18.88 20.22
CA THR A 15 36.69 -17.53 19.92
C THR A 15 37.93 -17.19 20.75
N ASP A 16 39.07 -17.08 20.09
CA ASP A 16 40.25 -16.45 20.69
C ASP A 16 40.14 -14.94 20.55
N GLY A 17 40.25 -14.26 21.71
CA GLY A 17 40.26 -12.81 21.79
C GLY A 17 41.58 -12.23 21.38
N SER A 18 41.54 -11.17 20.58
CA SER A 18 42.61 -10.19 20.43
C SER A 18 42.01 -8.80 20.58
N ALA A 19 42.27 -8.22 21.75
CA ALA A 19 41.96 -6.81 22.02
C ALA A 19 42.99 -5.94 21.32
N ALA A 20 42.55 -5.22 20.29
CA ALA A 20 43.34 -4.13 19.70
C ALA A 20 43.00 -2.85 20.43
N GLU A 21 43.95 -2.34 21.22
CA GLU A 21 43.91 -1.00 21.80
C GLU A 21 43.81 0.08 20.75
N VAL A 22 42.67 0.78 20.68
CA VAL A 22 42.53 2.01 19.93
C VAL A 22 42.99 3.16 20.81
N ARG A 23 44.20 3.69 20.51
CA ARG A 23 44.71 4.93 21.10
C ARG A 23 43.78 6.08 20.76
N GLN A 24 43.17 6.67 21.77
CA GLN A 24 42.49 7.96 21.68
C GLN A 24 43.54 9.05 21.40
N ALA A 25 43.52 9.59 20.19
CA ALA A 25 44.20 10.85 19.88
C ALA A 25 43.33 12.00 20.44
N ALA A 26 43.88 12.74 21.39
CA ALA A 26 43.28 13.94 21.92
C ALA A 26 43.22 15.00 20.81
N VAL A 27 41.99 15.29 20.35
CA VAL A 27 41.73 16.45 19.49
C VAL A 27 41.56 17.67 20.36
N ALA A 28 42.43 18.69 20.15
CA ALA A 28 42.35 19.99 20.76
C ALA A 28 41.01 20.68 20.49
N PRO A 29 40.43 21.47 21.42
CA PRO A 29 39.19 22.17 21.19
C PRO A 29 39.43 23.33 20.19
N CYS A 30 38.95 23.14 18.94
CA CYS A 30 38.74 24.27 18.05
C CYS A 30 37.57 25.09 18.56
N SER A 31 37.87 26.21 19.20
CA SER A 31 36.91 27.28 19.49
C SER A 31 36.49 27.96 18.17
N GLY A 32 35.59 27.33 17.45
CA GLY A 32 34.79 27.92 16.41
C GLY A 32 33.38 28.09 16.96
N GLU A 33 33.02 29.31 17.36
CA GLU A 33 31.63 29.71 17.52
C GLU A 33 30.92 29.51 16.17
N HIS A 34 30.41 28.28 15.93
CA HIS A 34 29.37 28.09 14.95
C HIS A 34 28.15 28.83 15.49
N ARG A 35 27.93 30.05 15.00
CA ARG A 35 26.61 30.66 14.97
C ARG A 35 25.63 29.56 14.57
N ARG A 36 24.83 29.08 15.52
CA ARG A 36 23.64 28.34 15.25
C ARG A 36 22.77 29.25 14.39
N GLU A 37 22.87 29.18 13.09
CA GLU A 37 21.83 29.75 12.22
C GLU A 37 20.50 29.22 12.76
N ALA A 38 19.65 30.15 13.17
CA ALA A 38 18.32 29.83 13.64
C ALA A 38 17.63 29.12 12.49
N ALA A 39 17.54 27.79 12.61
CA ALA A 39 16.98 26.98 11.58
C ALA A 39 15.57 27.49 11.22
N PRO A 40 15.21 27.66 9.96
CA PRO A 40 14.01 28.36 9.52
C PRO A 40 12.75 27.79 10.21
N ASN A 41 11.95 28.65 10.83
CA ASN A 41 10.68 28.28 11.43
C ASN A 41 9.75 27.77 10.31
N LEU A 42 9.12 26.60 10.53
CA LEU A 42 8.09 26.11 9.62
C LEU A 42 6.84 26.98 9.73
N SER A 43 6.38 27.53 8.61
CA SER A 43 5.03 28.10 8.55
C SER A 43 4.03 27.01 8.24
N LEU A 44 2.93 26.95 9.03
CA LEU A 44 1.96 25.88 8.96
C LEU A 44 0.59 26.43 8.52
N ARG A 45 -0.02 25.77 7.54
CA ARG A 45 -1.36 26.13 7.07
C ARG A 45 -2.20 24.86 6.84
N ILE A 46 -3.48 24.94 7.18
CA ILE A 46 -4.45 23.85 6.96
C ILE A 46 -5.47 24.32 5.93
N TYR A 47 -5.74 23.46 4.94
CA TYR A 47 -6.72 23.68 3.90
C TYR A 47 -7.86 22.68 4.05
N SER A 48 -9.09 23.15 4.03
CA SER A 48 -10.30 22.30 4.03
C SER A 48 -10.89 22.13 2.62
N ASP A 49 -10.30 22.78 1.63
CA ASP A 49 -10.66 22.67 0.22
C ASP A 49 -9.46 22.15 -0.59
N LEU A 50 -9.67 21.07 -1.32
CA LEU A 50 -8.63 20.45 -2.17
C LEU A 50 -8.25 21.38 -3.35
N VAL A 51 -9.19 22.14 -3.90
CA VAL A 51 -8.91 23.06 -5.01
C VAL A 51 -7.93 24.15 -4.59
N ALA A 52 -8.05 24.65 -3.36
CA ALA A 52 -7.18 25.70 -2.83
C ALA A 52 -5.70 25.26 -2.67
N VAL A 53 -5.43 23.97 -2.60
CA VAL A 53 -4.08 23.42 -2.40
C VAL A 53 -3.57 22.63 -3.61
N GLU A 54 -4.39 22.44 -4.65
CA GLU A 54 -4.08 21.60 -5.81
C GLU A 54 -2.75 21.96 -6.47
N ALA A 55 -2.55 23.23 -6.79
CA ALA A 55 -1.34 23.68 -7.50
C ALA A 55 -0.06 23.40 -6.71
N GLU A 56 -0.10 23.62 -5.38
CA GLU A 56 1.02 23.34 -4.48
C GLU A 56 1.25 21.85 -4.31
N TRP A 57 0.16 21.07 -4.15
CA TRP A 57 0.23 19.62 -4.05
C TRP A 57 0.84 19.00 -5.30
N ARG A 58 0.34 19.34 -6.48
CA ARG A 58 0.88 18.84 -7.76
C ARG A 58 2.34 19.24 -8.01
N ARG A 59 2.75 20.43 -7.54
CA ARG A 59 4.15 20.84 -7.60
C ARG A 59 5.00 19.94 -6.70
N LEU A 60 4.58 19.74 -5.46
CA LEU A 60 5.31 18.91 -4.50
C LEU A 60 5.37 17.45 -4.92
N GLU A 61 4.27 16.83 -5.36
CA GLU A 61 4.23 15.40 -5.71
C GLU A 61 5.19 15.00 -6.84
N ARG A 62 5.58 15.95 -7.71
CA ARG A 62 6.57 15.69 -8.76
C ARG A 62 8.01 15.57 -8.25
N LEU A 63 8.29 16.09 -7.08
CA LEU A 63 9.63 16.17 -6.49
C LEU A 63 9.74 15.38 -5.20
N ALA A 64 8.63 15.23 -4.48
CA ALA A 64 8.57 14.67 -3.14
C ALA A 64 8.82 13.17 -3.12
N ASP A 65 9.37 12.71 -2.01
CA ASP A 65 9.22 11.32 -1.61
C ASP A 65 7.76 11.08 -1.21
N CYS A 66 7.06 10.27 -1.99
CA CYS A 66 5.67 9.86 -1.74
C CYS A 66 5.36 8.56 -2.47
N THR A 67 4.17 7.99 -2.26
CA THR A 67 3.68 6.84 -3.01
C THR A 67 2.52 7.24 -3.93
N ALA A 68 2.14 6.36 -4.84
CA ALA A 68 1.02 6.60 -5.76
C ALA A 68 -0.30 6.97 -5.06
N PHE A 69 -0.50 6.49 -3.82
CA PHE A 69 -1.70 6.72 -3.04
C PHE A 69 -1.79 8.12 -2.43
N GLN A 70 -0.73 8.93 -2.48
CA GLN A 70 -0.73 10.33 -2.06
C GLN A 70 -0.81 11.31 -3.21
N THR A 71 -1.00 10.84 -4.45
CA THR A 71 -1.20 11.73 -5.60
C THR A 71 -2.51 12.51 -5.46
N PHE A 72 -2.49 13.75 -5.92
CA PHE A 72 -3.67 14.61 -5.87
C PHE A 72 -4.87 13.98 -6.59
N ASP A 73 -4.63 13.42 -7.78
CA ASP A 73 -5.70 12.85 -8.60
C ASP A 73 -6.37 11.64 -7.94
N TRP A 74 -5.61 10.75 -7.31
CA TRP A 74 -6.16 9.63 -6.57
C TRP A 74 -7.05 10.09 -5.41
N LEU A 75 -6.52 10.99 -4.59
CA LEU A 75 -7.20 11.42 -3.36
C LEU A 75 -8.36 12.40 -3.62
N ALA A 76 -8.25 13.24 -4.64
CA ALA A 76 -9.35 14.09 -5.06
C ALA A 76 -10.52 13.29 -5.64
N THR A 77 -10.23 12.26 -6.46
CA THR A 77 -11.26 11.36 -7.00
C THR A 77 -11.92 10.57 -5.88
N TRP A 78 -11.13 10.07 -4.91
CA TRP A 78 -11.69 9.41 -3.72
C TRP A 78 -12.62 10.36 -2.95
N HIS A 79 -12.19 11.60 -2.72
CA HIS A 79 -13.00 12.57 -2.01
C HIS A 79 -14.30 12.93 -2.78
N GLN A 80 -14.24 12.98 -4.10
CA GLN A 80 -15.40 13.26 -4.95
C GLN A 80 -16.47 12.18 -4.82
N HIS A 81 -16.10 10.89 -4.90
CA HIS A 81 -17.06 9.78 -4.97
C HIS A 81 -17.46 9.23 -3.58
N ILE A 82 -16.55 9.32 -2.61
CA ILE A 82 -16.72 8.71 -1.29
C ILE A 82 -16.69 9.78 -0.20
N GLY A 83 -15.61 10.53 -0.10
CA GLY A 83 -15.40 11.45 1.02
C GLY A 83 -16.51 12.47 1.21
N ARG A 84 -16.97 13.13 0.14
CA ARG A 84 -18.09 14.10 0.19
C ARG A 84 -19.40 13.45 0.64
N ARG A 85 -19.68 12.28 0.12
CA ARG A 85 -20.87 11.50 0.47
C ARG A 85 -20.89 11.11 1.94
N ASP A 86 -19.75 10.67 2.46
CA ASP A 86 -19.59 10.22 3.84
C ASP A 86 -19.35 11.38 4.82
N GLY A 87 -19.47 12.63 4.34
CA GLY A 87 -19.29 13.82 5.16
C GLY A 87 -17.87 14.06 5.65
N VAL A 88 -16.89 13.43 4.98
CA VAL A 88 -15.46 13.60 5.30
C VAL A 88 -14.99 14.99 4.91
N ARG A 89 -14.35 15.68 5.84
CA ARG A 89 -13.79 17.03 5.63
C ARG A 89 -12.28 16.92 5.42
N PRO A 90 -11.74 17.40 4.29
CA PRO A 90 -10.30 17.53 4.12
C PRO A 90 -9.68 18.42 5.20
N ALA A 91 -8.51 18.05 5.66
CA ALA A 91 -7.68 18.79 6.62
C ALA A 91 -6.23 18.70 6.14
N ILE A 92 -5.97 19.23 4.95
CA ILE A 92 -4.67 19.14 4.28
C ILE A 92 -3.72 20.13 4.95
N ALA A 93 -2.75 19.59 5.69
CA ALA A 93 -1.77 20.41 6.38
C ALA A 93 -0.51 20.56 5.52
N VAL A 94 -0.07 21.80 5.35
CA VAL A 94 1.13 22.17 4.60
C VAL A 94 2.11 22.87 5.52
N GLY A 95 3.33 22.38 5.55
CA GLY A 95 4.46 23.03 6.21
C GLY A 95 5.42 23.59 5.18
N ARG A 96 5.84 24.85 5.35
CA ARG A 96 6.79 25.51 4.46
C ARG A 96 8.01 25.97 5.24
N TYR A 97 9.15 25.95 4.57
CA TYR A 97 10.39 26.55 5.08
C TYR A 97 10.28 28.09 5.13
N GLY A 98 11.27 28.73 5.74
CA GLY A 98 11.31 30.19 5.87
C GLY A 98 11.41 30.96 4.54
N ASP A 99 11.87 30.31 3.49
CA ASP A 99 11.91 30.81 2.10
C ASP A 99 10.60 30.65 1.34
N GLY A 100 9.59 29.99 1.98
CA GLY A 100 8.29 29.73 1.39
C GLY A 100 8.14 28.41 0.62
N GLU A 101 9.24 27.68 0.39
CA GLU A 101 9.17 26.37 -0.25
C GLU A 101 8.50 25.32 0.64
N THR A 102 7.77 24.39 0.02
CA THR A 102 7.01 23.38 0.74
C THR A 102 7.90 22.29 1.27
N ALA A 103 7.96 22.15 2.60
CA ALA A 103 8.72 21.12 3.31
C ALA A 103 7.97 19.78 3.34
N PHE A 104 6.66 19.84 3.58
CA PHE A 104 5.79 18.66 3.62
C PHE A 104 4.33 19.01 3.36
N LEU A 105 3.58 18.00 2.92
CA LEU A 105 2.12 18.05 2.83
C LEU A 105 1.55 16.77 3.46
N LEU A 106 0.58 16.95 4.37
CA LEU A 106 -0.12 15.89 5.08
C LEU A 106 -1.54 15.77 4.52
N PRO A 107 -1.88 14.76 3.73
CA PRO A 107 -3.23 14.56 3.19
C PRO A 107 -4.14 13.96 4.27
N LEU A 108 -4.54 14.77 5.24
CA LEU A 108 -5.40 14.37 6.34
C LEU A 108 -6.86 14.74 6.09
N CYS A 109 -7.75 14.10 6.86
CA CYS A 109 -9.17 14.44 6.88
C CYS A 109 -9.78 14.17 8.25
N VAL A 110 -10.90 14.84 8.53
CA VAL A 110 -11.78 14.56 9.65
C VAL A 110 -12.99 13.81 9.15
N ALA A 111 -13.09 12.54 9.56
CA ALA A 111 -14.20 11.67 9.22
C ALA A 111 -15.23 11.63 10.36
N PRO A 112 -16.53 11.78 10.08
CA PRO A 112 -17.57 11.62 11.08
C PRO A 112 -17.72 10.16 11.47
N GLY A 113 -18.05 9.91 12.73
CA GLY A 113 -18.52 8.62 13.24
C GLY A 113 -19.88 8.78 13.90
N LEU A 114 -20.43 7.72 14.48
CA LEU A 114 -21.75 7.74 15.11
C LEU A 114 -21.88 8.81 16.21
N SER A 115 -20.86 8.98 17.04
CA SER A 115 -20.86 9.92 18.17
C SER A 115 -19.57 10.71 18.32
N THR A 116 -18.56 10.43 17.50
CA THR A 116 -17.22 11.03 17.59
C THR A 116 -16.70 11.35 16.20
N LYS A 117 -15.78 12.29 16.11
CA LYS A 117 -15.03 12.60 14.88
C LYS A 117 -13.62 12.01 14.96
N ARG A 118 -13.14 11.49 13.86
CA ARG A 118 -11.82 10.87 13.73
C ARG A 118 -10.92 11.68 12.80
N LEU A 119 -9.72 12.03 13.24
CA LEU A 119 -8.67 12.49 12.33
C LEU A 119 -7.98 11.26 11.72
N CYS A 120 -7.95 11.19 10.41
CA CYS A 120 -7.34 10.08 9.67
C CYS A 120 -6.74 10.57 8.34
N TRP A 121 -6.09 9.67 7.61
CA TRP A 121 -5.60 9.94 6.27
C TRP A 121 -6.75 10.02 5.27
N LEU A 122 -6.65 10.93 4.31
CA LEU A 122 -7.51 10.98 3.15
C LEU A 122 -7.32 9.71 2.30
N GLY A 123 -8.36 9.19 1.66
CA GLY A 123 -8.29 7.95 0.89
C GLY A 123 -8.62 6.69 1.68
N GLN A 124 -8.45 6.70 3.00
CA GLN A 124 -8.86 5.65 3.96
C GLN A 124 -8.57 4.22 3.45
N GLU A 125 -9.60 3.36 3.35
CA GLU A 125 -9.45 1.95 2.97
C GLU A 125 -8.98 1.72 1.54
N LEU A 126 -9.17 2.67 0.62
CA LEU A 126 -8.76 2.55 -0.79
C LEU A 126 -7.30 2.93 -1.05
N CYS A 127 -6.57 3.27 0.00
CA CYS A 127 -5.12 3.43 -0.04
C CYS A 127 -4.42 2.26 0.66
N ASP A 128 -3.47 1.63 -0.01
CA ASP A 128 -2.65 0.58 0.61
C ASP A 128 -1.54 1.17 1.48
N TYR A 129 -1.16 2.42 1.23
CA TYR A 129 -0.22 3.19 2.05
C TYR A 129 -0.80 4.55 2.40
N HIS A 130 -0.49 5.02 3.60
CA HIS A 130 -0.76 6.37 4.04
C HIS A 130 0.52 7.04 4.52
N ALA A 131 0.83 8.17 3.95
CA ALA A 131 2.08 8.86 4.22
C ALA A 131 1.94 10.36 3.97
N PRO A 132 2.82 11.20 4.56
CA PRO A 132 3.04 12.55 4.06
C PRO A 132 3.71 12.53 2.69
N LEU A 133 3.62 13.64 1.96
CA LEU A 133 4.57 13.98 0.91
C LEU A 133 5.68 14.80 1.58
N LEU A 134 6.93 14.41 1.37
CA LEU A 134 8.10 15.05 1.96
C LEU A 134 8.97 15.67 0.85
N ALA A 135 9.40 16.91 1.03
CA ALA A 135 10.42 17.47 0.15
C ALA A 135 11.68 16.60 0.14
N PRO A 136 12.46 16.54 -0.96
CA PRO A 136 13.64 15.67 -1.03
C PRO A 136 14.68 15.91 0.06
N ASP A 137 14.74 17.13 0.56
CA ASP A 137 15.65 17.59 1.61
C ASP A 137 15.02 17.69 3.01
N PHE A 138 13.77 17.21 3.17
CA PHE A 138 13.01 17.34 4.42
C PHE A 138 13.80 16.86 5.64
N SER A 139 14.39 15.67 5.60
CA SER A 139 15.13 15.10 6.72
C SER A 139 16.43 15.84 7.05
N GLN A 140 16.95 16.69 6.14
CA GLN A 140 18.12 17.52 6.38
C GLN A 140 17.78 18.78 7.16
N HIS A 141 16.55 19.30 7.00
CA HIS A 141 16.11 20.57 7.58
C HIS A 141 15.13 20.43 8.72
N VAL A 142 14.41 19.30 8.80
CA VAL A 142 13.38 19.08 9.81
C VAL A 142 13.74 17.89 10.69
N THR A 143 14.24 18.19 11.89
CA THR A 143 14.53 17.17 12.90
C THR A 143 13.23 16.54 13.44
N PRO A 144 13.29 15.32 14.07
CA PRO A 144 12.14 14.71 14.74
C PRO A 144 11.41 15.64 15.70
N ASP A 145 12.15 16.35 16.56
CA ASP A 145 11.57 17.26 17.56
C ASP A 145 10.85 18.44 16.91
N ARG A 146 11.40 18.97 15.82
CA ARG A 146 10.77 20.06 15.06
C ARG A 146 9.49 19.59 14.38
N PHE A 147 9.50 18.40 13.78
CA PHE A 147 8.28 17.82 13.23
C PHE A 147 7.22 17.60 14.31
N LEU A 148 7.60 17.04 15.46
CA LEU A 148 6.67 16.82 16.57
C LEU A 148 6.12 18.14 17.14
N ALA A 149 6.90 19.20 17.16
CA ALA A 149 6.44 20.53 17.54
C ALA A 149 5.44 21.09 16.51
N ALA A 150 5.76 21.00 15.22
CA ALA A 150 4.85 21.39 14.14
C ALA A 150 3.55 20.57 14.16
N TRP A 151 3.64 19.28 14.42
CA TRP A 151 2.49 18.40 14.56
C TRP A 151 1.56 18.81 15.71
N ARG A 152 2.10 19.14 16.89
CA ARG A 152 1.31 19.67 18.03
C ARG A 152 0.61 20.97 17.66
N GLN A 153 1.32 21.89 16.99
CA GLN A 153 0.75 23.16 16.54
C GLN A 153 -0.38 22.96 15.52
N LEU A 154 -0.26 22.02 14.58
CA LEU A 154 -1.32 21.65 13.64
C LEU A 154 -2.53 21.07 14.38
N GLN A 155 -2.32 20.18 15.34
CA GLN A 155 -3.40 19.64 16.18
C GLN A 155 -4.15 20.76 16.92
N ASP A 156 -3.43 21.71 17.53
CA ASP A 156 -4.02 22.85 18.22
C ASP A 156 -4.84 23.74 17.28
N GLN A 157 -4.34 23.97 16.05
CA GLN A 157 -5.09 24.71 15.03
C GLN A 157 -6.40 23.99 14.65
N MET A 158 -6.34 22.67 14.39
CA MET A 158 -7.53 21.87 14.08
C MET A 158 -8.54 21.87 15.22
N GLN A 159 -8.06 21.79 16.48
CA GLN A 159 -8.96 21.76 17.65
C GLN A 159 -9.66 23.12 17.90
N ARG A 160 -9.08 24.23 17.43
CA ARG A 160 -9.71 25.57 17.50
C ARG A 160 -10.74 25.79 16.39
N ASP A 161 -10.63 25.05 15.28
CA ASP A 161 -11.59 25.14 14.17
C ASP A 161 -12.79 24.22 14.42
N PRO A 162 -14.03 24.75 14.58
CA PRO A 162 -15.23 23.95 14.81
C PRO A 162 -15.50 22.88 13.72
N LEU A 163 -15.03 23.12 12.49
CA LEU A 163 -15.23 22.21 11.37
C LEU A 163 -14.22 21.06 11.37
N LEU A 164 -13.03 21.31 11.91
CA LEU A 164 -11.91 20.35 11.89
C LEU A 164 -11.66 19.67 13.25
N ARG A 165 -12.43 19.99 14.31
CA ARG A 165 -12.33 19.32 15.60
C ARG A 165 -12.55 17.82 15.47
N TYR A 166 -11.76 17.04 16.17
CA TYR A 166 -11.86 15.59 16.25
C TYR A 166 -11.67 15.10 17.70
N ASP A 167 -12.15 13.90 17.98
CA ASP A 167 -12.11 13.29 19.30
C ASP A 167 -10.95 12.30 19.45
N TRP A 168 -10.50 11.72 18.35
CA TRP A 168 -9.41 10.74 18.34
C TRP A 168 -8.71 10.71 16.99
N ILE A 169 -7.50 10.12 16.98
CA ILE A 169 -6.66 9.97 15.81
C ILE A 169 -6.57 8.48 15.45
N GLU A 170 -6.69 8.15 14.18
CA GLU A 170 -6.43 6.82 13.65
C GLU A 170 -5.65 6.92 12.35
N PHE A 171 -4.34 6.71 12.44
CA PHE A 171 -3.48 6.58 11.28
C PHE A 171 -3.12 5.13 11.06
N GLU A 172 -3.33 4.64 9.86
CA GLU A 172 -3.13 3.24 9.50
C GLU A 172 -2.16 3.10 8.34
N LYS A 173 -1.56 1.91 8.20
CA LYS A 173 -0.79 1.51 7.02
C LYS A 173 0.33 2.50 6.67
N MET A 174 0.97 3.10 7.66
CA MET A 174 2.07 4.04 7.45
C MET A 174 3.38 3.28 7.21
N PRO A 175 4.06 3.44 6.07
CA PRO A 175 5.37 2.84 5.85
C PRO A 175 6.42 3.47 6.77
N GLN A 176 7.43 2.68 7.12
CA GLN A 176 8.55 3.14 7.96
C GLN A 176 9.34 4.24 7.26
N THR A 177 9.53 4.09 5.96
CA THR A 177 10.24 5.04 5.11
C THR A 177 9.38 5.45 3.93
N ILE A 178 9.60 6.64 3.43
CA ILE A 178 8.98 7.20 2.23
C ILE A 178 10.12 7.61 1.33
N GLY A 179 10.29 6.96 0.18
CA GLY A 179 11.50 7.12 -0.61
C GLY A 179 12.72 6.76 0.22
N GLY A 180 13.68 7.66 0.30
CA GLY A 180 14.90 7.52 1.11
C GLY A 180 14.78 8.06 2.54
N GLN A 181 13.63 8.62 2.95
CA GLN A 181 13.47 9.34 4.21
C GLN A 181 12.63 8.56 5.22
N ILE A 182 12.91 8.75 6.52
CA ILE A 182 12.09 8.19 7.59
C ILE A 182 10.73 8.91 7.60
N ASN A 183 9.64 8.14 7.67
CA ASN A 183 8.32 8.71 7.86
C ASN A 183 8.23 9.36 9.25
N PRO A 184 8.06 10.69 9.35
CA PRO A 184 8.14 11.39 10.62
C PRO A 184 7.01 11.02 11.61
N PHE A 185 5.91 10.44 11.12
CA PHE A 185 4.85 9.92 11.98
C PHE A 185 5.27 8.68 12.77
N THR A 186 6.34 7.99 12.40
CA THR A 186 6.87 6.87 13.20
C THR A 186 7.40 7.29 14.56
N TYR A 187 7.67 8.59 14.76
CA TYR A 187 8.07 9.15 16.05
C TYR A 187 6.91 9.29 17.06
N LEU A 188 5.66 9.05 16.66
CA LEU A 188 4.47 9.17 17.51
C LEU A 188 4.20 7.96 18.43
N GLY A 189 5.12 7.02 18.57
CA GLY A 189 4.86 5.80 19.35
C GLY A 189 3.88 4.85 18.66
N VAL A 190 4.16 4.58 17.41
CA VAL A 190 3.36 3.71 16.52
C VAL A 190 3.42 2.24 16.92
N THR A 191 2.45 1.46 16.44
CA THR A 191 2.43 0.01 16.58
C THR A 191 2.48 -0.64 15.20
N ALA A 192 3.19 -1.78 15.06
CA ALA A 192 3.26 -2.47 13.78
C ALA A 192 1.86 -2.89 13.28
N ASN A 193 1.58 -2.72 12.00
CA ASN A 193 0.37 -3.23 11.36
C ASN A 193 0.40 -4.76 11.28
N ALA A 194 -0.77 -5.38 11.14
CA ALA A 194 -0.87 -6.84 11.05
C ALA A 194 -0.45 -7.40 9.68
N SER A 195 -0.33 -6.56 8.66
CA SER A 195 0.05 -6.94 7.29
C SER A 195 1.36 -6.26 6.91
N GLY A 196 2.16 -6.96 6.13
CA GLY A 196 3.36 -6.43 5.49
C GLY A 196 3.10 -5.94 4.07
N VAL A 197 4.12 -5.44 3.47
CA VAL A 197 4.23 -5.00 2.08
C VAL A 197 5.39 -5.74 1.44
N HIS A 198 5.21 -6.12 0.21
CA HIS A 198 6.18 -6.90 -0.53
C HIS A 198 6.65 -6.14 -1.76
N LEU A 199 7.95 -5.83 -1.79
CA LEU A 199 8.60 -5.12 -2.90
C LEU A 199 9.54 -6.04 -3.66
N LEU A 200 9.60 -5.80 -4.97
CA LEU A 200 10.49 -6.49 -5.89
C LEU A 200 11.32 -5.45 -6.66
N GLN A 201 12.62 -5.64 -6.69
CA GLN A 201 13.50 -4.89 -7.58
C GLN A 201 13.46 -5.54 -8.97
N LEU A 202 13.11 -4.76 -9.98
CA LEU A 202 13.08 -5.19 -11.35
C LEU A 202 14.48 -5.08 -11.98
N GLY A 203 14.74 -5.97 -12.95
CA GLY A 203 15.91 -5.85 -13.81
C GLY A 203 15.62 -5.00 -15.05
N ASP A 204 16.60 -4.93 -15.94
CA ASP A 204 16.45 -4.20 -17.21
C ASP A 204 16.07 -5.12 -18.40
N ASP A 205 16.08 -6.44 -18.17
CA ASP A 205 15.77 -7.46 -19.17
C ASP A 205 14.93 -8.57 -18.54
N TRP A 206 13.77 -8.83 -19.11
CA TRP A 206 12.81 -9.80 -18.56
C TRP A 206 13.35 -11.23 -18.51
N GLU A 207 14.00 -11.70 -19.57
CA GLU A 207 14.45 -13.09 -19.61
C GLU A 207 15.54 -13.38 -18.59
N LYS A 208 16.49 -12.45 -18.45
CA LYS A 208 17.53 -12.54 -17.43
C LYS A 208 16.94 -12.45 -16.03
N PHE A 209 16.05 -11.49 -15.81
CA PHE A 209 15.36 -11.30 -14.54
C PHE A 209 14.56 -12.56 -14.15
N TYR A 210 13.73 -13.08 -15.05
CA TYR A 210 12.92 -14.26 -14.80
C TYR A 210 13.78 -15.51 -14.56
N ALA A 211 14.90 -15.66 -15.28
CA ALA A 211 15.84 -16.74 -15.07
C ALA A 211 16.53 -16.68 -13.69
N ALA A 212 16.85 -15.48 -13.21
CA ALA A 212 17.44 -15.30 -11.90
C ALA A 212 16.43 -15.55 -10.76
N LYS A 213 15.17 -15.13 -10.93
CA LYS A 213 14.12 -15.24 -9.90
C LYS A 213 13.46 -16.61 -9.82
N ARG A 214 13.43 -17.38 -10.89
CA ARG A 214 12.66 -18.64 -10.96
C ARG A 214 13.51 -19.81 -11.46
N SER A 215 13.48 -20.92 -10.73
CA SER A 215 14.21 -22.12 -11.11
C SER A 215 13.82 -22.63 -12.51
N SER A 216 14.70 -23.35 -13.16
CA SER A 216 14.45 -23.96 -14.48
C SER A 216 13.22 -24.89 -14.44
N ALA A 217 13.03 -25.61 -13.33
CA ALA A 217 11.85 -26.47 -13.13
C ALA A 217 10.55 -25.66 -13.04
N THR A 218 10.56 -24.51 -12.34
CA THR A 218 9.39 -23.62 -12.27
C THR A 218 9.08 -23.03 -13.64
N ARG A 219 10.09 -22.52 -14.37
CA ARG A 219 9.93 -21.97 -15.70
C ARG A 219 9.40 -23.01 -16.70
N ARG A 220 9.82 -24.28 -16.58
CA ARG A 220 9.27 -25.39 -17.38
C ARG A 220 7.79 -25.64 -17.06
N ARG A 221 7.39 -25.63 -15.80
CA ARG A 221 5.99 -25.76 -15.37
C ARG A 221 5.13 -24.60 -15.89
N ASP A 222 5.66 -23.39 -15.84
CA ASP A 222 4.96 -22.21 -16.35
C ASP A 222 4.72 -22.30 -17.87
N ARG A 223 5.71 -22.76 -18.64
CA ARG A 223 5.54 -23.04 -20.07
C ARG A 223 4.52 -24.17 -20.36
N ALA A 224 4.50 -25.21 -19.52
CA ALA A 224 3.51 -26.27 -19.66
C ALA A 224 2.08 -25.76 -19.42
N LYS A 225 1.90 -24.93 -18.36
CA LYS A 225 0.62 -24.28 -18.09
C LYS A 225 0.16 -23.37 -19.22
N LEU A 226 1.08 -22.61 -19.81
CA LEU A 226 0.78 -21.77 -20.97
C LEU A 226 0.31 -22.61 -22.18
N ARG A 227 0.98 -23.73 -22.47
CA ARG A 227 0.53 -24.65 -23.53
C ARG A 227 -0.88 -25.17 -23.29
N HIS A 228 -1.20 -25.60 -22.05
CA HIS A 228 -2.56 -26.02 -21.72
C HIS A 228 -3.60 -24.90 -21.86
N MET A 229 -3.25 -23.68 -21.47
CA MET A 229 -4.14 -22.53 -21.71
C MET A 229 -4.36 -22.30 -23.22
N SER A 230 -3.33 -22.51 -24.05
CA SER A 230 -3.42 -22.34 -25.50
C SER A 230 -4.30 -23.40 -26.18
N GLU A 231 -4.58 -24.54 -25.52
CA GLU A 231 -5.55 -25.54 -26.00
C GLU A 231 -7.00 -25.01 -26.02
N TYR A 232 -7.30 -23.99 -25.20
CA TYR A 232 -8.61 -23.31 -25.13
C TYR A 232 -8.72 -22.10 -26.06
N GLY A 233 -7.64 -21.73 -26.75
CA GLY A 233 -7.56 -20.60 -27.67
C GLY A 233 -6.29 -19.80 -27.54
N GLU A 234 -6.12 -18.82 -28.40
CA GLU A 234 -4.97 -17.91 -28.35
C GLU A 234 -4.89 -17.17 -26.99
N VAL A 235 -3.71 -17.21 -26.36
CA VAL A 235 -3.44 -16.52 -25.09
C VAL A 235 -2.84 -15.16 -25.37
N ARG A 236 -3.53 -14.09 -24.99
CA ARG A 236 -3.10 -12.71 -25.25
C ARG A 236 -3.06 -11.90 -23.95
N PHE A 237 -1.98 -11.15 -23.75
CA PHE A 237 -1.91 -10.07 -22.77
C PHE A 237 -2.30 -8.76 -23.48
N ILE A 238 -3.29 -8.06 -22.95
CA ILE A 238 -3.87 -6.88 -23.58
C ILE A 238 -3.91 -5.75 -22.54
N THR A 239 -3.27 -4.63 -22.86
CA THR A 239 -3.46 -3.37 -22.12
C THR A 239 -4.65 -2.63 -22.73
N ALA A 240 -5.53 -2.09 -21.88
CA ALA A 240 -6.69 -1.34 -22.32
C ALA A 240 -6.28 -0.11 -23.15
N SER A 241 -6.83 -0.02 -24.37
CA SER A 241 -6.41 0.96 -25.38
C SER A 241 -7.04 2.35 -25.18
N ASP A 242 -8.27 2.37 -24.71
CA ASP A 242 -9.11 3.58 -24.60
C ASP A 242 -9.96 3.55 -23.30
N PRO A 243 -10.63 4.65 -22.96
CA PRO A 243 -11.46 4.74 -21.75
C PRO A 243 -12.58 3.72 -21.67
N ASP A 244 -13.22 3.38 -22.80
CA ASP A 244 -14.33 2.44 -22.83
C ASP A 244 -13.84 1.01 -22.67
N ASP A 245 -12.72 0.67 -23.28
CA ASP A 245 -12.06 -0.64 -23.08
C ASP A 245 -11.56 -0.80 -21.61
N ALA A 246 -10.97 0.25 -21.05
CA ALA A 246 -10.57 0.28 -19.65
C ALA A 246 -11.76 0.06 -18.71
N ARG A 247 -12.88 0.73 -18.98
CA ARG A 247 -14.12 0.60 -18.23
C ARG A 247 -14.65 -0.83 -18.26
N ARG A 248 -14.84 -1.41 -19.46
CA ARG A 248 -15.33 -2.80 -19.64
C ARG A 248 -14.42 -3.81 -18.95
N THR A 249 -13.10 -3.63 -19.11
CA THR A 249 -12.10 -4.50 -18.47
C THR A 249 -12.18 -4.43 -16.95
N LEU A 250 -12.34 -3.22 -16.40
CA LEU A 250 -12.46 -3.03 -14.96
C LEU A 250 -13.79 -3.55 -14.40
N GLU A 251 -14.89 -3.44 -15.14
CA GLU A 251 -16.18 -4.06 -14.78
C GLU A 251 -16.06 -5.59 -14.67
N THR A 252 -15.35 -6.21 -15.61
CA THR A 252 -15.02 -7.65 -15.54
C THR A 252 -14.19 -7.98 -14.30
N LEU A 253 -13.18 -7.14 -13.96
CA LEU A 253 -12.40 -7.31 -12.72
C LEU A 253 -13.31 -7.30 -11.49
N MET A 254 -14.19 -6.32 -11.40
CA MET A 254 -15.11 -6.17 -10.27
C MET A 254 -16.01 -7.38 -10.11
N GLU A 255 -16.60 -7.86 -11.19
CA GLU A 255 -17.46 -9.06 -11.17
C GLU A 255 -16.70 -10.32 -10.74
N GLN A 256 -15.52 -10.57 -11.33
CA GLN A 256 -14.69 -11.72 -10.95
C GLN A 256 -14.26 -11.63 -9.48
N LYS A 257 -13.85 -10.44 -9.02
CA LYS A 257 -13.42 -10.20 -7.64
C LYS A 257 -14.57 -10.39 -6.66
N SER A 258 -15.74 -9.80 -6.93
CA SER A 258 -16.94 -9.92 -6.07
C SER A 258 -17.37 -11.38 -5.93
N ARG A 259 -17.41 -12.15 -7.04
CA ARG A 259 -17.67 -13.59 -6.98
C ARG A 259 -16.65 -14.33 -6.11
N SER A 260 -15.36 -14.03 -6.29
CA SER A 260 -14.27 -14.65 -5.50
C SER A 260 -14.38 -14.31 -4.01
N LEU A 261 -14.70 -13.05 -3.65
CA LEU A 261 -14.89 -12.60 -2.27
C LEU A 261 -16.10 -13.28 -1.62
N ALA A 262 -17.23 -13.35 -2.33
CA ALA A 262 -18.44 -13.99 -1.88
C ALA A 262 -18.19 -15.47 -1.51
N ARG A 263 -17.48 -16.23 -2.35
CA ARG A 263 -17.11 -17.63 -2.06
C ARG A 263 -16.22 -17.78 -0.83
N LYS A 264 -15.38 -16.79 -0.56
CA LYS A 264 -14.49 -16.74 0.62
C LYS A 264 -15.19 -16.23 1.87
N GLY A 265 -16.48 -15.86 1.78
CA GLY A 265 -17.24 -15.22 2.87
C GLY A 265 -16.64 -13.87 3.29
N ILE A 266 -16.03 -13.14 2.35
CA ILE A 266 -15.45 -11.81 2.56
C ILE A 266 -16.42 -10.79 1.99
N ALA A 267 -16.60 -9.67 2.70
CA ALA A 267 -17.40 -8.55 2.20
C ALA A 267 -16.85 -8.04 0.86
N ASP A 268 -17.77 -7.72 -0.03
CA ASP A 268 -17.40 -7.16 -1.34
C ASP A 268 -16.86 -5.74 -1.17
N ILE A 269 -15.63 -5.52 -1.64
CA ILE A 269 -14.95 -4.22 -1.55
C ILE A 269 -15.58 -3.15 -2.45
N PHE A 270 -16.39 -3.54 -3.44
CA PHE A 270 -17.09 -2.65 -4.34
C PHE A 270 -18.54 -2.36 -3.90
N ALA A 271 -19.05 -3.06 -2.88
CA ALA A 271 -20.41 -2.87 -2.38
C ALA A 271 -20.64 -1.52 -1.66
N PRO A 272 -19.67 -0.94 -0.92
CA PRO A 272 -19.88 0.38 -0.35
C PRO A 272 -20.08 1.42 -1.44
N ALA A 273 -20.99 2.33 -1.18
CA ALA A 273 -21.39 3.32 -2.15
C ALA A 273 -20.23 4.28 -2.51
N GLY A 274 -20.08 4.58 -3.80
CA GLY A 274 -18.99 5.38 -4.33
C GLY A 274 -17.72 4.61 -4.69
N HIS A 275 -17.54 3.37 -4.16
CA HIS A 275 -16.32 2.58 -4.43
C HIS A 275 -16.22 2.16 -5.90
N ARG A 276 -17.33 1.65 -6.46
CA ARG A 276 -17.38 1.27 -7.88
C ARG A 276 -17.14 2.49 -8.78
N GLU A 277 -17.82 3.57 -8.50
CA GLU A 277 -17.73 4.84 -9.22
C GLU A 277 -16.33 5.43 -9.16
N PHE A 278 -15.67 5.35 -7.99
CA PHE A 278 -14.29 5.78 -7.81
C PHE A 278 -13.34 5.06 -8.77
N TYR A 279 -13.36 3.72 -8.80
CA TYR A 279 -12.46 2.96 -9.66
C TYR A 279 -12.76 3.17 -11.14
N LEU A 280 -14.03 3.29 -11.52
CA LEU A 280 -14.42 3.56 -12.90
C LEU A 280 -13.98 4.96 -13.35
N ASP A 281 -14.10 5.96 -12.49
CA ASP A 281 -13.64 7.32 -12.79
C ASP A 281 -12.11 7.37 -12.90
N VAL A 282 -11.38 6.81 -11.94
CA VAL A 282 -9.90 6.73 -12.01
C VAL A 282 -9.43 6.11 -13.34
N ALA A 283 -10.14 5.09 -13.83
CA ALA A 283 -9.77 4.36 -15.05
C ALA A 283 -10.10 5.08 -16.35
N SER A 284 -11.17 5.86 -16.38
CA SER A 284 -11.73 6.45 -17.62
C SER A 284 -11.56 7.96 -17.73
N ASN A 285 -11.36 8.67 -16.62
CA ASN A 285 -11.22 10.13 -16.62
C ASN A 285 -9.85 10.54 -17.21
N PRO A 286 -9.82 11.47 -18.19
CA PRO A 286 -8.57 11.95 -18.78
C PRO A 286 -7.54 12.50 -17.79
N LYS A 287 -7.99 13.04 -16.65
CA LYS A 287 -7.11 13.59 -15.61
C LYS A 287 -6.40 12.52 -14.79
N THR A 288 -6.99 11.34 -14.61
CA THR A 288 -6.50 10.30 -13.71
C THR A 288 -5.98 9.07 -14.43
N ARG A 289 -6.46 8.79 -15.65
CA ARG A 289 -6.10 7.58 -16.41
C ARG A 289 -4.60 7.41 -16.65
N HIS A 290 -3.83 8.49 -16.65
CA HIS A 290 -2.37 8.43 -16.80
C HIS A 290 -1.68 7.75 -15.61
N LEU A 291 -2.34 7.68 -14.44
CA LEU A 291 -1.83 7.00 -13.24
C LEU A 291 -2.05 5.48 -13.30
N VAL A 292 -3.08 5.02 -14.02
CA VAL A 292 -3.50 3.62 -13.96
C VAL A 292 -3.12 2.83 -15.19
N HIS A 293 -2.74 1.59 -14.96
CA HIS A 293 -2.54 0.56 -15.99
C HIS A 293 -3.60 -0.52 -15.81
N ILE A 294 -4.46 -0.67 -16.81
CA ILE A 294 -5.50 -1.70 -16.82
C ILE A 294 -5.17 -2.68 -17.91
N SER A 295 -5.13 -3.95 -17.55
CA SER A 295 -4.80 -5.02 -18.49
C SER A 295 -5.59 -6.28 -18.19
N ARG A 296 -5.69 -7.14 -19.20
CA ARG A 296 -6.34 -8.44 -19.11
C ARG A 296 -5.56 -9.52 -19.85
N VAL A 297 -5.79 -10.75 -19.48
CA VAL A 297 -5.40 -11.93 -20.24
C VAL A 297 -6.65 -12.51 -20.85
N GLU A 298 -6.67 -12.59 -22.17
CA GLU A 298 -7.70 -13.29 -22.93
C GLU A 298 -7.17 -14.66 -23.38
N ILE A 299 -8.05 -15.66 -23.34
CA ILE A 299 -7.81 -17.02 -23.85
C ILE A 299 -8.95 -17.35 -24.78
N GLY A 300 -8.71 -17.31 -26.07
CA GLY A 300 -9.76 -17.28 -27.08
C GLY A 300 -10.68 -16.08 -26.88
N THR A 301 -11.95 -16.32 -26.55
CA THR A 301 -12.96 -15.27 -26.28
C THR A 301 -13.16 -15.01 -24.77
N THR A 302 -12.44 -15.74 -23.91
CA THR A 302 -12.64 -15.66 -22.46
C THR A 302 -11.66 -14.67 -21.82
N CYS A 303 -12.16 -13.71 -21.07
CA CYS A 303 -11.33 -12.86 -20.20
C CYS A 303 -10.94 -13.63 -18.93
N ALA A 304 -9.74 -14.23 -18.95
CA ALA A 304 -9.27 -15.18 -17.95
C ALA A 304 -8.69 -14.52 -16.69
N ALA A 305 -8.06 -13.37 -16.83
CA ALA A 305 -7.52 -12.60 -15.68
C ALA A 305 -7.52 -11.11 -16.00
N VAL A 306 -7.67 -10.29 -14.97
CA VAL A 306 -7.70 -8.82 -15.09
C VAL A 306 -6.86 -8.20 -13.97
N ASN A 307 -6.20 -7.08 -14.27
CA ASN A 307 -5.45 -6.27 -13.30
C ASN A 307 -5.74 -4.78 -13.46
N LEU A 308 -5.81 -4.09 -12.32
CA LEU A 308 -5.64 -2.65 -12.19
C LEU A 308 -4.37 -2.42 -11.38
N GLY A 309 -3.39 -1.80 -12.00
CA GLY A 309 -2.17 -1.30 -11.39
C GLY A 309 -2.08 0.22 -11.45
N ILE A 310 -1.15 0.77 -10.68
CA ILE A 310 -0.80 2.19 -10.75
C ILE A 310 0.67 2.28 -11.17
N VAL A 311 0.99 3.21 -12.06
CA VAL A 311 2.36 3.55 -12.46
C VAL A 311 2.68 4.93 -11.90
N PHE A 312 3.64 5.00 -10.99
CA PHE A 312 4.03 6.27 -10.39
C PHE A 312 5.53 6.27 -10.07
N GLY A 313 6.21 7.32 -10.50
CA GLY A 313 7.67 7.38 -10.44
C GLY A 313 8.31 6.22 -11.20
N ASP A 314 9.18 5.50 -10.56
CA ASP A 314 9.87 4.31 -11.11
C ASP A 314 9.23 2.98 -10.67
N CYS A 315 7.98 3.00 -10.15
CA CYS A 315 7.33 1.87 -9.52
C CYS A 315 5.99 1.50 -10.17
N TYR A 316 5.78 0.19 -10.35
CA TYR A 316 4.48 -0.39 -10.67
C TYR A 316 3.82 -0.90 -9.40
N TYR A 317 2.64 -0.40 -9.04
CA TYR A 317 1.84 -0.85 -7.90
C TYR A 317 0.75 -1.82 -8.38
N HIS A 318 0.77 -3.05 -7.87
CA HIS A 318 -0.20 -4.10 -8.20
C HIS A 318 -1.40 -4.04 -7.25
N VAL A 319 -2.38 -3.19 -7.57
CA VAL A 319 -3.44 -2.79 -6.63
C VAL A 319 -4.59 -3.79 -6.57
N LEU A 320 -5.18 -4.11 -7.72
CA LEU A 320 -6.29 -5.06 -7.80
C LEU A 320 -6.04 -6.08 -8.90
N ALA A 321 -6.26 -7.35 -8.57
CA ALA A 321 -6.22 -8.44 -9.54
C ALA A 321 -7.39 -9.41 -9.32
N SER A 322 -7.88 -9.97 -10.41
CA SER A 322 -8.87 -11.03 -10.42
C SER A 322 -8.57 -12.06 -11.52
N TYR A 323 -9.18 -13.19 -11.42
CA TYR A 323 -9.19 -14.20 -12.47
C TYR A 323 -10.55 -14.90 -12.50
N GLY A 324 -10.91 -15.37 -13.70
CA GLY A 324 -12.17 -16.07 -13.94
C GLY A 324 -12.22 -17.44 -13.26
N ASP A 325 -13.43 -17.96 -13.20
CA ASP A 325 -13.72 -19.31 -12.72
C ASP A 325 -13.74 -20.31 -13.89
N GLY A 326 -13.83 -21.60 -13.60
CA GLY A 326 -13.92 -22.65 -14.58
C GLY A 326 -12.59 -23.37 -14.81
N GLU A 327 -12.53 -24.21 -15.84
CA GLU A 327 -11.40 -25.12 -16.10
C GLU A 327 -10.08 -24.39 -16.33
N ILE A 328 -10.11 -23.30 -17.06
CA ILE A 328 -8.91 -22.47 -17.37
C ILE A 328 -8.23 -21.98 -16.08
N SER A 329 -9.00 -21.77 -15.00
CA SER A 329 -8.44 -21.27 -13.73
C SER A 329 -7.39 -22.21 -13.12
N HIS A 330 -7.46 -23.51 -13.39
CA HIS A 330 -6.52 -24.51 -12.89
C HIS A 330 -5.10 -24.36 -13.49
N TYR A 331 -4.99 -23.74 -14.66
CA TYR A 331 -3.71 -23.49 -15.32
C TYR A 331 -3.08 -22.17 -14.89
N GLY A 332 -3.73 -21.42 -14.00
CA GLY A 332 -3.18 -20.23 -13.33
C GLY A 332 -3.05 -18.99 -14.21
N PRO A 333 -4.14 -18.55 -14.87
CA PRO A 333 -4.10 -17.33 -15.71
C PRO A 333 -3.69 -16.08 -14.94
N GLY A 334 -4.02 -15.98 -13.65
CA GLY A 334 -3.54 -14.88 -12.80
C GLY A 334 -2.03 -14.88 -12.58
N ALA A 335 -1.40 -16.06 -12.45
CA ALA A 335 0.05 -16.16 -12.35
C ALA A 335 0.76 -15.85 -13.69
N PHE A 336 0.16 -16.23 -14.82
CA PHE A 336 0.61 -15.81 -16.14
C PHE A 336 0.51 -14.28 -16.27
N HIS A 337 -0.65 -13.70 -15.95
CA HIS A 337 -0.88 -12.26 -16.00
C HIS A 337 0.15 -11.49 -15.17
N LEU A 338 0.44 -11.95 -13.95
CA LEU A 338 1.44 -11.32 -13.08
C LEU A 338 2.84 -11.30 -13.72
N ARG A 339 3.25 -12.36 -14.43
CA ARG A 339 4.52 -12.39 -15.16
C ARG A 339 4.53 -11.37 -16.30
N GLU A 340 3.45 -11.32 -17.09
CA GLU A 340 3.32 -10.34 -18.18
C GLU A 340 3.33 -8.90 -17.65
N LEU A 341 2.73 -8.64 -16.47
CA LEU A 341 2.79 -7.33 -15.82
C LEU A 341 4.21 -6.93 -15.42
N MET A 342 5.00 -7.87 -14.88
CA MET A 342 6.41 -7.61 -14.56
C MET A 342 7.24 -7.39 -15.82
N ALA A 343 7.01 -8.19 -16.87
CA ALA A 343 7.67 -8.00 -18.17
C ALA A 343 7.31 -6.62 -18.77
N HIS A 344 6.03 -6.24 -18.70
CA HIS A 344 5.55 -4.93 -19.12
C HIS A 344 6.21 -3.79 -18.33
N ALA A 345 6.28 -3.92 -16.99
CA ALA A 345 6.93 -2.93 -16.12
C ALA A 345 8.42 -2.76 -16.45
N ILE A 346 9.14 -3.85 -16.71
CA ILE A 346 10.53 -3.81 -17.19
C ILE A 346 10.62 -3.12 -18.55
N GLY A 347 9.69 -3.44 -19.47
CA GLY A 347 9.62 -2.81 -20.80
C GLY A 347 9.36 -1.30 -20.75
N LEU A 348 8.70 -0.80 -19.71
CA LEU A 348 8.53 0.63 -19.40
C LEU A 348 9.77 1.26 -18.72
N GLY A 349 10.80 0.49 -18.41
CA GLY A 349 11.99 0.96 -17.70
C GLY A 349 11.80 1.19 -16.20
N LEU A 350 10.68 0.68 -15.62
CA LEU A 350 10.43 0.80 -14.19
C LEU A 350 11.44 -0.05 -13.40
N LYS A 351 11.80 0.42 -12.22
CA LYS A 351 12.81 -0.22 -11.36
C LYS A 351 12.23 -1.05 -10.24
N ARG A 352 10.98 -0.82 -9.88
CA ARG A 352 10.31 -1.47 -8.75
C ARG A 352 8.93 -1.99 -9.14
N PHE A 353 8.58 -3.14 -8.54
CA PHE A 353 7.24 -3.69 -8.59
C PHE A 353 6.75 -3.88 -7.14
N ASP A 354 5.70 -3.18 -6.80
CA ASP A 354 5.10 -3.18 -5.47
C ASP A 354 3.83 -4.03 -5.48
N PHE A 355 3.85 -5.15 -4.76
CA PHE A 355 2.68 -6.03 -4.61
C PHE A 355 1.62 -5.46 -3.67
N THR A 356 1.87 -4.30 -3.10
CA THR A 356 1.04 -3.61 -2.13
C THR A 356 0.76 -4.43 -0.86
N ILE A 357 -0.19 -4.00 -0.03
CA ILE A 357 -0.49 -4.65 1.23
C ILE A 357 -1.11 -6.05 1.03
N GLY A 358 -0.68 -7.01 1.81
CA GLY A 358 -1.25 -8.36 1.83
C GLY A 358 -0.18 -9.43 2.02
N ASP A 359 -0.60 -10.57 2.57
CA ASP A 359 0.31 -11.68 2.93
C ASP A 359 0.02 -12.92 2.06
N GLU A 360 -0.40 -12.71 0.79
CA GLU A 360 -0.64 -13.81 -0.15
C GLU A 360 0.68 -14.51 -0.49
N PRO A 361 0.71 -15.87 -0.45
CA PRO A 361 1.95 -16.64 -0.62
C PRO A 361 2.73 -16.32 -1.90
N TYR A 362 2.04 -16.03 -2.99
CA TYR A 362 2.70 -15.73 -4.28
C TYR A 362 3.57 -14.45 -4.22
N LYS A 363 3.25 -13.50 -3.33
CA LYS A 363 4.03 -12.27 -3.15
C LYS A 363 5.42 -12.60 -2.59
N LEU A 364 5.49 -13.53 -1.63
CA LEU A 364 6.74 -14.01 -1.04
C LEU A 364 7.63 -14.73 -2.06
N ASP A 365 7.02 -15.39 -3.05
CA ASP A 365 7.76 -16.07 -4.12
C ASP A 365 8.55 -15.13 -5.04
N TRP A 366 8.19 -13.86 -5.06
CA TRP A 366 8.77 -12.83 -5.93
C TRP A 366 9.52 -11.73 -5.20
N SER A 367 9.06 -11.36 -4.00
CA SER A 367 9.59 -10.20 -3.27
C SER A 367 11.06 -10.38 -2.87
N ASP A 368 11.76 -9.25 -2.83
CA ASP A 368 13.13 -9.14 -2.31
C ASP A 368 13.14 -8.51 -0.93
N THR A 369 12.15 -7.67 -0.65
CA THR A 369 12.12 -6.83 0.55
C THR A 369 10.71 -6.77 1.10
N ASP A 370 10.63 -6.95 2.41
CA ASP A 370 9.40 -6.76 3.17
C ASP A 370 9.45 -5.43 3.91
N LEU A 371 8.49 -4.55 3.64
CA LEU A 371 8.34 -3.30 4.38
C LEU A 371 7.32 -3.44 5.50
N LYS A 372 7.70 -2.95 6.67
CA LYS A 372 6.80 -2.89 7.81
C LYS A 372 5.90 -1.67 7.69
N LEU A 373 4.62 -1.89 7.94
CA LEU A 373 3.64 -0.83 8.10
C LEU A 373 3.36 -0.59 9.58
N TYR A 374 3.00 0.64 9.90
CA TYR A 374 2.71 1.08 11.26
C TYR A 374 1.34 1.74 11.35
N ASP A 375 0.74 1.61 12.52
CA ASP A 375 -0.50 2.25 12.89
C ASP A 375 -0.30 3.13 14.12
N TYR A 376 -1.04 4.24 14.20
CA TYR A 376 -1.10 5.11 15.37
C TYR A 376 -2.55 5.37 15.76
N VAL A 377 -2.86 5.20 17.04
CA VAL A 377 -4.21 5.42 17.58
C VAL A 377 -4.09 6.17 18.91
N ALA A 378 -4.72 7.35 18.99
CA ALA A 378 -4.70 8.18 20.18
C ALA A 378 -6.06 8.85 20.42
N ALA A 379 -6.51 8.87 21.68
CA ALA A 379 -7.65 9.67 22.09
C ALA A 379 -7.19 11.11 22.33
N VAL A 380 -7.99 12.08 21.92
CA VAL A 380 -7.73 13.52 22.09
C VAL A 380 -8.72 14.12 23.09
N THR A 381 -9.98 13.66 23.04
CA THR A 381 -10.99 14.01 24.03
C THR A 381 -11.46 12.76 24.78
N TRP A 382 -12.10 12.95 25.94
CA TRP A 382 -12.69 11.82 26.68
C TRP A 382 -13.73 11.05 25.85
N ARG A 383 -14.43 11.72 24.93
CA ARG A 383 -15.39 11.10 23.99
C ARG A 383 -14.73 10.13 23.04
N GLY A 384 -13.47 10.38 22.68
CA GLY A 384 -12.68 9.51 21.81
C GLY A 384 -12.12 8.25 22.47
N LEU A 385 -12.11 8.18 23.82
CA LEU A 385 -11.53 7.05 24.56
C LEU A 385 -12.16 5.68 24.17
N PRO A 386 -13.50 5.51 24.11
CA PRO A 386 -14.10 4.23 23.73
C PRO A 386 -13.76 3.82 22.31
N ALA A 387 -13.77 4.75 21.37
CA ALA A 387 -13.44 4.49 19.97
C ALA A 387 -11.96 4.08 19.83
N CYS A 388 -11.07 4.79 20.51
CA CYS A 388 -9.63 4.49 20.56
C CYS A 388 -9.39 3.08 21.15
N TRP A 389 -10.02 2.74 22.28
CA TRP A 389 -9.92 1.43 22.90
C TRP A 389 -10.43 0.32 21.98
N SER A 390 -11.61 0.49 21.39
CA SER A 390 -12.21 -0.43 20.42
C SER A 390 -11.29 -0.67 19.23
N SER A 391 -10.73 0.39 18.63
CA SER A 391 -9.77 0.29 17.53
C SER A 391 -8.52 -0.49 17.94
N ARG A 392 -7.95 -0.22 19.13
CA ARG A 392 -6.77 -0.94 19.63
C ARG A 392 -7.05 -2.42 19.85
N VAL A 393 -8.21 -2.78 20.42
CA VAL A 393 -8.62 -4.19 20.63
C VAL A 393 -8.80 -4.89 19.30
N ARG A 394 -9.54 -4.30 18.36
CA ARG A 394 -9.76 -4.85 17.01
C ARG A 394 -8.41 -5.13 16.30
N ARG A 395 -7.44 -4.22 16.40
CA ARG A 395 -6.11 -4.38 15.79
C ARG A 395 -5.30 -5.50 16.46
N ARG A 396 -5.36 -5.61 17.80
CA ARG A 396 -4.72 -6.72 18.52
C ARG A 396 -5.30 -8.06 18.12
N ILE A 397 -6.63 -8.18 18.05
CA ILE A 397 -7.31 -9.39 17.58
C ILE A 397 -6.92 -9.72 16.14
N LYS A 398 -6.97 -8.74 15.23
CA LYS A 398 -6.57 -8.93 13.82
C LYS A 398 -5.12 -9.41 13.71
N ARG A 399 -4.21 -8.82 14.49
CA ARG A 399 -2.81 -9.23 14.53
C ARG A 399 -2.66 -10.65 15.04
N PHE A 400 -3.29 -10.98 16.17
CA PHE A 400 -3.26 -12.32 16.75
C PHE A 400 -3.76 -13.38 15.76
N ILE A 401 -4.89 -13.14 15.11
CA ILE A 401 -5.45 -14.06 14.11
C ILE A 401 -4.45 -14.25 12.94
N LYS A 402 -3.87 -13.17 12.41
CA LYS A 402 -2.94 -13.26 11.27
C LYS A 402 -1.59 -13.91 11.63
N GLN A 403 -1.07 -13.65 12.82
CA GLN A 403 0.23 -14.15 13.26
C GLN A 403 0.20 -15.57 13.84
N THR A 404 -1.00 -16.13 14.05
CA THR A 404 -1.16 -17.51 14.53
C THR A 404 -1.69 -18.40 13.39
N PRO A 405 -0.85 -19.17 12.68
CA PRO A 405 -1.26 -19.92 11.48
C PRO A 405 -2.45 -20.86 11.72
N GLN A 406 -2.49 -21.52 12.88
CA GLN A 406 -3.59 -22.42 13.26
C GLN A 406 -4.93 -21.70 13.38
N VAL A 407 -4.94 -20.53 14.04
CA VAL A 407 -6.13 -19.67 14.18
C VAL A 407 -6.55 -19.11 12.83
N TRP A 408 -5.58 -18.67 12.02
CA TRP A 408 -5.85 -18.21 10.67
C TRP A 408 -6.51 -19.26 9.80
N HIS A 409 -5.99 -20.51 9.81
CA HIS A 409 -6.58 -21.63 9.09
C HIS A 409 -8.02 -21.93 9.56
N ALA A 410 -8.25 -22.02 10.87
CA ALA A 410 -9.59 -22.26 11.43
C ALA A 410 -10.57 -21.16 11.04
N VAL A 411 -10.21 -19.88 11.22
CA VAL A 411 -11.06 -18.73 10.85
C VAL A 411 -11.33 -18.70 9.33
N SER A 412 -10.34 -19.00 8.50
CA SER A 412 -10.52 -19.02 7.05
C SER A 412 -11.44 -20.16 6.58
N GLN A 413 -11.35 -21.34 7.20
CA GLN A 413 -12.21 -22.47 6.91
C GLN A 413 -13.68 -22.19 7.29
N VAL A 414 -13.91 -21.69 8.52
CA VAL A 414 -15.26 -21.33 8.98
C VAL A 414 -15.87 -20.27 8.06
N ARG A 415 -15.10 -19.25 7.72
CA ARG A 415 -15.58 -18.18 6.84
C ARG A 415 -15.93 -18.70 5.44
N SER A 416 -15.06 -19.54 4.85
CA SER A 416 -15.32 -20.15 3.54
C SER A 416 -16.53 -21.09 3.57
N ALA A 417 -16.72 -21.86 4.63
CA ALA A 417 -17.91 -22.71 4.81
C ALA A 417 -19.21 -21.86 4.85
N VAL A 418 -19.21 -20.76 5.62
CA VAL A 418 -20.35 -19.82 5.65
C VAL A 418 -20.57 -19.16 4.29
N GLY A 419 -19.50 -18.77 3.58
CA GLY A 419 -19.59 -18.21 2.24
C GLY A 419 -20.19 -19.18 1.23
N SER A 420 -19.76 -20.44 1.26
CA SER A 420 -20.28 -21.50 0.38
C SER A 420 -21.75 -21.85 0.65
N LEU A 421 -22.19 -21.76 1.88
CA LEU A 421 -23.62 -21.98 2.26
C LEU A 421 -24.51 -20.84 1.73
N ARG A 422 -24.01 -19.60 1.72
CA ARG A 422 -24.75 -18.43 1.24
C ARG A 422 -24.74 -18.29 -0.29
N HIS A 423 -23.70 -18.81 -0.96
CA HIS A 423 -23.52 -18.75 -2.40
C HIS A 423 -23.12 -20.13 -2.93
N PRO A 424 -24.07 -21.10 -3.02
CA PRO A 424 -23.78 -22.42 -3.55
C PRO A 424 -23.25 -22.29 -4.98
N ARG A 425 -22.24 -23.12 -5.32
CA ARG A 425 -21.74 -23.21 -6.69
C ARG A 425 -22.93 -23.53 -7.60
N SER A 426 -23.21 -22.68 -8.58
CA SER A 426 -24.06 -23.08 -9.70
C SER A 426 -23.40 -24.28 -10.34
N LEU A 427 -24.05 -25.44 -10.27
CA LEU A 427 -23.67 -26.61 -11.02
C LEU A 427 -23.65 -26.20 -12.51
N PRO A 428 -22.69 -26.66 -13.31
CA PRO A 428 -22.78 -26.48 -14.74
C PRO A 428 -24.07 -27.13 -15.20
N ILE A 429 -24.91 -26.36 -15.85
CA ILE A 429 -26.09 -26.88 -16.56
C ILE A 429 -25.54 -27.78 -17.69
N PRO A 430 -26.06 -29.03 -17.83
CA PRO A 430 -25.58 -30.00 -18.76
C PRO A 430 -25.70 -29.56 -20.22
#